data_7f3c1d8e6be26fe608c2403161573aab
#
_entry.id   7f3c1d8e6be26fe608c2403161573aab
#
_cell.length_a   1.000
_cell.length_b   1.000
_cell.length_c   1.000
_cell.angle_alpha   90.00
_cell.angle_beta   90.00
_cell.angle_gamma   90.00
#
_symmetry.space_group_name_H-M   'P 1'
#
loop_
_entity.id
_entity.type
_entity.pdbx_description
1 polymer ?
#
loop_
_entity_poly.entity_id
_entity_poly.type
_entity_poly.pdbx_seq_one_letter_code
_entity_poly.pdbx_strand_id
1 'polypeptide(L)' 'MDKKTTIVYKEEEDKTYITSNVPKDMVNLLNRYPEEYVDFTDEEELGNGNIRVKSIVLTIPGKAYNFTKVK' A
#
# COMPACT_ATOMS: atom_id res chain seq x y z
N MET A 1 -11.51 -10.90 -9.61
CA MET A 1 -11.29 -9.86 -8.61
C MET A 1 -10.46 -8.73 -9.20
N ASP A 2 -10.94 -7.54 -9.06
CA ASP A 2 -10.27 -6.39 -9.66
C ASP A 2 -9.03 -6.02 -8.87
N LYS A 3 -7.96 -5.74 -9.60
CA LYS A 3 -6.74 -5.27 -9.01
C LYS A 3 -6.70 -3.76 -9.13
N LYS A 4 -6.44 -3.10 -8.00
CA LYS A 4 -6.47 -1.68 -8.04
C LYS A 4 -5.73 -1.08 -6.84
N THR A 5 -5.20 0.11 -7.06
CA THR A 5 -4.54 0.89 -6.02
C THR A 5 -5.36 2.16 -5.84
N THR A 6 -5.72 2.42 -4.60
CA THR A 6 -6.51 3.60 -4.27
C THR A 6 -5.70 4.52 -3.39
N ILE A 7 -5.67 5.79 -3.73
CA ILE A 7 -4.95 6.80 -2.96
C ILE A 7 -5.93 7.90 -2.62
N VAL A 8 -6.11 8.13 -1.32
CA VAL A 8 -7.05 9.14 -0.84
C VAL A 8 -6.32 10.06 0.12
N TYR A 9 -6.30 11.34 -0.18
CA TYR A 9 -5.74 12.33 0.73
C TYR A 9 -6.87 12.97 1.51
N LYS A 10 -6.76 12.95 2.83
CA LYS A 10 -7.75 13.57 3.69
C LYS A 10 -7.19 14.86 4.24
N GLU A 11 -7.68 15.94 3.71
CA GLU A 11 -7.19 17.26 4.04
C GLU A 11 -7.32 17.60 5.53
N GLU A 12 -8.41 17.18 6.13
CA GLU A 12 -8.68 17.45 7.54
C GLU A 12 -7.62 16.85 8.44
N GLU A 13 -7.09 15.71 8.04
CA GLU A 13 -6.12 14.99 8.84
C GLU A 13 -4.70 15.19 8.33
N ASP A 14 -4.58 15.75 7.14
CA ASP A 14 -3.30 15.91 6.46
C ASP A 14 -2.60 14.56 6.36
N LYS A 15 -3.34 13.57 5.88
CA LYS A 15 -2.82 12.22 5.72
C LYS A 15 -3.31 11.62 4.42
N THR A 16 -2.50 10.74 3.86
CA THR A 16 -2.86 10.02 2.65
C THR A 16 -3.03 8.55 3.00
N TYR A 17 -4.15 8.00 2.60
CA TYR A 17 -4.45 6.60 2.82
C TYR A 17 -4.29 5.86 1.50
N ILE A 18 -3.47 4.84 1.50
CA ILE A 18 -3.18 4.07 0.29
C ILE A 18 -3.56 2.63 0.53
N THR A 19 -4.36 2.09 -0.39
CA THR A 19 -4.77 0.70 -0.36
C THR A 19 -4.43 0.09 -1.71
N SER A 20 -3.83 -1.08 -1.70
CA SER A 20 -3.45 -1.71 -2.95
C SER A 20 -3.52 -3.22 -2.84
N ASN A 21 -4.00 -3.85 -3.92
CA ASN A 21 -3.90 -5.29 -4.08
C ASN A 21 -3.19 -5.64 -5.37
N VAL A 22 -2.45 -4.68 -5.91
CA VAL A 22 -1.67 -4.88 -7.13
C VAL A 22 -0.25 -5.25 -6.70
N PRO A 23 0.24 -6.45 -7.04
CA PRO A 23 1.56 -6.88 -6.55
C PRO A 23 2.67 -5.90 -6.86
N LYS A 24 2.69 -5.37 -8.06
CA LYS A 24 3.73 -4.44 -8.46
C LYS A 24 3.68 -3.17 -7.63
N ASP A 25 2.48 -2.66 -7.39
CA ASP A 25 2.33 -1.44 -6.61
C ASP A 25 2.67 -1.68 -5.15
N MET A 26 2.31 -2.86 -4.63
CA MET A 26 2.63 -3.18 -3.25
C MET A 26 4.14 -3.20 -3.02
N VAL A 27 4.87 -3.79 -3.95
CA VAL A 27 6.33 -3.80 -3.85
C VAL A 27 6.88 -2.38 -3.88
N ASN A 28 6.39 -1.57 -4.79
CA ASN A 28 6.84 -0.19 -4.89
C ASN A 28 6.55 0.60 -3.62
N LEU A 29 5.37 0.40 -3.05
CA LEU A 29 5.01 1.10 -1.83
C LEU A 29 5.89 0.70 -0.67
N LEU A 30 6.15 -0.59 -0.53
CA LEU A 30 6.98 -1.06 0.56
C LEU A 30 8.43 -0.62 0.42
N ASN A 31 8.89 -0.41 -0.81
CA ASN A 31 10.23 0.10 -1.04
C ASN A 31 10.33 1.60 -0.83
N ARG A 32 9.25 2.31 -1.08
CA ARG A 32 9.26 3.77 -1.01
C ARG A 32 9.05 4.30 0.40
N TYR A 33 8.22 3.62 1.18
CA TYR A 33 7.84 4.12 2.50
C TYR A 33 8.31 3.18 3.60
N PRO A 34 8.65 3.74 4.77
CA PRO A 34 9.06 2.91 5.90
C PRO A 34 7.94 1.99 6.35
N GLU A 35 8.33 0.89 6.93
CA GLU A 35 7.39 -0.10 7.41
C GLU A 35 6.44 0.47 8.46
N GLU A 36 6.89 1.47 9.19
CA GLU A 36 6.06 2.07 10.24
C GLU A 36 4.81 2.73 9.68
N TYR A 37 4.77 3.02 8.39
CA TYR A 37 3.60 3.60 7.75
C TYR A 37 2.59 2.53 7.32
N VAL A 38 2.96 1.27 7.38
CA VAL A 38 2.07 0.20 6.97
C VAL A 38 1.13 -0.13 8.11
N ASP A 39 -0.16 0.10 7.89
CA ASP A 39 -1.17 -0.17 8.90
C ASP A 39 -1.57 -1.62 8.95
N PHE A 40 -1.60 -2.27 7.79
CA PHE A 40 -2.17 -3.60 7.72
C PHE A 40 -1.73 -4.28 6.44
N THR A 41 -1.44 -5.58 6.54
CA THR A 41 -1.20 -6.41 5.37
C THR A 41 -2.10 -7.62 5.47
N ASP A 42 -2.79 -7.93 4.37
CA ASP A 42 -3.63 -9.10 4.29
C ASP A 42 -2.81 -10.19 3.61
N GLU A 43 -2.51 -11.25 4.32
CA GLU A 43 -1.61 -12.28 3.83
C GLU A 43 -2.34 -13.59 3.66
N GLU A 44 -1.85 -14.37 2.72
CA GLU A 44 -2.38 -15.69 2.44
C GLU A 44 -1.25 -16.71 2.54
N GLU A 45 -1.49 -17.75 3.30
CA GLU A 45 -0.52 -18.82 3.45
C GLU A 45 -0.65 -19.78 2.29
N LEU A 46 0.46 -20.02 1.60
CA LEU A 46 0.43 -20.85 0.40
C LEU A 46 0.85 -22.28 0.66
N GLY A 47 1.18 -22.62 1.89
CA GLY A 47 1.75 -23.91 2.18
C GLY A 47 3.26 -23.85 2.02
N ASN A 48 3.95 -24.89 2.43
CA ASN A 48 5.41 -24.94 2.32
C ASN A 48 6.10 -23.78 3.00
N GLY A 49 5.40 -23.10 3.90
CA GLY A 49 5.99 -21.98 4.61
C GLY A 49 6.02 -20.68 3.82
N ASN A 50 5.41 -20.66 2.66
CA ASN A 50 5.38 -19.47 1.83
C ASN A 50 4.15 -18.63 2.14
N ILE A 51 4.31 -17.31 2.01
CA ILE A 51 3.24 -16.37 2.28
C ILE A 51 3.14 -15.40 1.14
N ARG A 52 1.92 -15.10 0.73
CA ARG A 52 1.69 -14.10 -0.32
C ARG A 52 0.88 -12.96 0.26
N VAL A 53 1.35 -11.74 0.03
CA VAL A 53 0.61 -10.56 0.45
C VAL A 53 -0.47 -10.27 -0.57
N LYS A 54 -1.73 -10.26 -0.12
CA LYS A 54 -2.86 -10.02 -1.01
C LYS A 54 -3.18 -8.56 -1.14
N SER A 55 -3.01 -7.81 -0.07
CA SER A 55 -3.27 -6.38 -0.09
C SER A 55 -2.56 -5.71 1.05
N ILE A 56 -2.36 -4.41 0.92
CA ILE A 56 -1.74 -3.62 1.98
C ILE A 56 -2.49 -2.31 2.15
N VAL A 57 -2.39 -1.76 3.34
CA VAL A 57 -2.97 -0.46 3.67
C VAL A 57 -1.91 0.36 4.37
N LEU A 58 -1.66 1.56 3.86
CA LEU A 58 -0.69 2.47 4.45
C LEU A 58 -1.32 3.80 4.77
N THR A 59 -0.79 4.46 5.78
CA THR A 59 -1.17 5.83 6.10
C THR A 59 0.09 6.67 6.10
N ILE A 60 0.15 7.64 5.21
CA ILE A 60 1.32 8.48 4.99
C ILE A 60 1.01 9.88 5.51
N PRO A 61 1.88 10.49 6.31
CA PRO A 61 1.65 11.88 6.71
C PRO A 61 1.81 12.80 5.52
N GLY A 62 0.89 13.76 5.41
CA GLY A 62 0.92 14.70 4.30
C GLY A 62 0.41 14.09 3.02
N LYS A 63 0.66 14.79 1.93
CA LYS A 63 0.23 14.34 0.61
C LYS A 63 1.28 13.47 -0.03
N ALA A 64 0.86 12.37 -0.59
CA ALA A 64 1.76 11.46 -1.29
C ALA A 64 1.54 11.57 -2.79
N TYR A 65 2.09 12.60 -3.37
CA TYR A 65 1.92 12.83 -4.79
C TYR A 65 2.69 11.88 -5.66
N ASN A 66 3.90 11.62 -5.25
CA ASN A 66 4.86 11.06 -6.20
C ASN A 66 4.56 9.66 -6.64
N PHE A 67 3.80 8.93 -5.85
CA PHE A 67 3.54 7.56 -6.21
C PHE A 67 2.86 7.45 -7.56
N THR A 68 1.88 8.28 -7.80
CA THR A 68 1.12 8.19 -9.05
C THR A 68 1.89 8.72 -10.25
N LYS A 69 2.96 9.43 -9.99
CA LYS A 69 3.75 10.00 -11.06
C LYS A 69 4.86 9.10 -11.53
N VAL A 70 5.16 8.09 -10.78
CA VAL A 70 6.26 7.20 -11.13
C VAL A 70 5.84 6.34 -12.30
N LYS A 71 6.66 6.28 -13.27
CA LYS A 71 6.37 5.50 -14.45
C LYS A 71 7.39 4.45 -14.66
#